data_46a645a49130732866ae8891c2f6753a
#
_entry.id   46a645a49130732866ae8891c2f6753a
#
_cell.length_a   1.000
_cell.length_b   1.000
_cell.length_c   1.000
_cell.angle_alpha   90.00
_cell.angle_beta   90.00
_cell.angle_gamma   90.00
#
_symmetry.space_group_name_H-M   'P 1'
#
loop_
_entity.id
_entity.type
_entity.pdbx_description
1 polymer ?
#
loop_
_entity_poly.entity_id
_entity_poly.type
_entity_poly.pdbx_seq_one_letter_code
_entity_poly.pdbx_strand_id
1 'polypeptide(L)'
;MQSPIEVFCSYAHEDEALLNQLHTHLATLKRQNLITTWHDRQILPGGNWSREIDAHLEQSRLILLLVSPDFLASDYCYEKEMKRALARHEAKEARVVPIIVRPCDWETTDFAVLQCLPQDGKPITLWENRDLAWKDVTAGLRRLLADLQLLSASAPAPSSDVPAFWNIPYPPNPFFLDRDELILQLHNQLQSGQPAAPKTDS
;
A
#
# COMPACT_ATOMS: atom_id res chain seq x y z
N MET A 1 1.16 8.93 21.48
CA MET A 1 1.91 7.73 21.05
C MET A 1 1.65 7.58 19.55
N GLN A 2 2.69 7.50 18.72
CA GLN A 2 2.52 7.27 17.28
C GLN A 2 2.03 5.83 17.06
N SER A 3 1.09 5.65 16.14
CA SER A 3 0.66 4.31 15.72
C SER A 3 1.79 3.60 14.98
N PRO A 4 1.97 2.27 15.16
CA PRO A 4 2.95 1.51 14.43
C PRO A 4 2.69 1.58 12.92
N ILE A 5 3.76 1.58 12.13
CA ILE A 5 3.64 1.54 10.66
C ILE A 5 3.29 0.12 10.25
N GLU A 6 2.20 -0.03 9.49
CA GLU A 6 1.85 -1.33 8.90
C GLU A 6 2.79 -1.64 7.73
N VAL A 7 3.35 -2.86 7.77
CA VAL A 7 4.29 -3.38 6.80
C VAL A 7 3.65 -4.57 6.09
N PHE A 8 3.43 -4.43 4.79
CA PHE A 8 3.00 -5.53 3.94
C PHE A 8 4.23 -6.28 3.43
N CYS A 9 4.22 -7.62 3.53
CA CYS A 9 5.27 -8.48 3.01
C CYS A 9 4.74 -9.29 1.82
N SER A 10 5.20 -8.95 0.62
CA SER A 10 4.95 -9.71 -0.62
C SER A 10 6.08 -10.69 -0.84
N TYR A 11 5.77 -11.96 -1.05
CA TYR A 11 6.75 -13.04 -1.20
C TYR A 11 6.15 -14.23 -1.96
N ALA A 12 6.97 -15.05 -2.58
CA ALA A 12 6.56 -16.34 -3.13
C ALA A 12 6.48 -17.40 -2.01
N HIS A 13 5.51 -18.30 -2.07
CA HIS A 13 5.31 -19.34 -1.03
C HIS A 13 6.54 -20.20 -0.79
N GLU A 14 7.36 -20.41 -1.81
CA GLU A 14 8.63 -21.13 -1.78
C GLU A 14 9.65 -20.45 -0.83
N ASP A 15 9.49 -19.15 -0.59
CA ASP A 15 10.37 -18.34 0.26
C ASP A 15 9.83 -18.13 1.68
N GLU A 16 8.77 -18.85 2.09
CA GLU A 16 8.15 -18.71 3.43
C GLU A 16 9.18 -18.86 4.56
N ALA A 17 10.16 -19.74 4.40
CA ALA A 17 11.23 -19.93 5.38
C ALA A 17 12.11 -18.67 5.55
N LEU A 18 12.34 -17.91 4.47
CA LEU A 18 13.08 -16.65 4.48
C LEU A 18 12.24 -15.52 5.06
N LEU A 19 10.93 -15.49 4.78
CA LEU A 19 9.99 -14.58 5.43
C LEU A 19 10.00 -14.77 6.97
N ASN A 20 9.98 -16.01 7.45
CA ASN A 20 10.02 -16.31 8.88
C ASN A 20 11.33 -15.86 9.53
N GLN A 21 12.48 -15.97 8.84
CA GLN A 21 13.74 -15.41 9.29
C GLN A 21 13.67 -13.87 9.39
N LEU A 22 13.15 -13.21 8.37
CA LEU A 22 12.92 -11.77 8.40
C LEU A 22 12.07 -11.36 9.61
N HIS A 23 10.96 -12.04 9.87
CA HIS A 23 10.09 -11.76 11.01
C HIS A 23 10.82 -11.91 12.35
N THR A 24 11.72 -12.88 12.47
CA THR A 24 12.56 -13.04 13.65
C THR A 24 13.46 -11.83 13.87
N HIS A 25 14.11 -11.35 12.82
CA HIS A 25 14.97 -10.17 12.89
C HIS A 25 14.21 -8.84 13.09
N LEU A 26 12.95 -8.77 12.64
CA LEU A 26 12.07 -7.62 12.87
C LEU A 26 11.46 -7.59 14.29
N ALA A 27 11.63 -8.62 15.10
CA ALA A 27 11.01 -8.72 16.44
C ALA A 27 11.32 -7.51 17.35
N THR A 28 12.53 -6.95 17.27
CA THR A 28 12.89 -5.74 18.04
C THR A 28 12.08 -4.51 17.61
N LEU A 29 11.87 -4.31 16.31
CA LEU A 29 11.07 -3.20 15.78
C LEU A 29 9.60 -3.34 16.20
N LYS A 30 9.07 -4.57 16.20
CA LYS A 30 7.71 -4.89 16.68
C LYS A 30 7.57 -4.62 18.17
N ARG A 31 8.52 -5.05 19.00
CA ARG A 31 8.52 -4.81 20.46
C ARG A 31 8.61 -3.31 20.80
N GLN A 32 9.29 -2.53 19.97
CA GLN A 32 9.38 -1.08 20.10
C GLN A 32 8.13 -0.36 19.59
N ASN A 33 7.10 -1.09 19.15
CA ASN A 33 5.87 -0.57 18.56
C ASN A 33 6.12 0.37 17.35
N LEU A 34 7.19 0.14 16.61
CA LEU A 34 7.52 0.91 15.41
C LEU A 34 6.78 0.39 14.19
N ILE A 35 6.58 -0.94 14.12
CA ILE A 35 5.92 -1.62 13.00
C ILE A 35 4.96 -2.71 13.49
N THR A 36 3.95 -2.96 12.63
CA THR A 36 3.21 -4.23 12.56
C THR A 36 3.50 -4.87 11.20
N THR A 37 3.48 -6.20 11.11
CA THR A 37 3.70 -6.88 9.81
C THR A 37 2.49 -7.70 9.45
N TRP A 38 2.14 -7.67 8.18
CA TRP A 38 1.09 -8.49 7.59
C TRP A 38 1.61 -9.26 6.37
N HIS A 39 1.13 -10.48 6.19
CA HIS A 39 1.34 -11.34 5.02
C HIS A 39 0.16 -12.31 4.85
N ASP A 40 0.01 -12.91 3.69
CA ASP A 40 -1.17 -13.69 3.28
C ASP A 40 -1.52 -14.88 4.19
N ARG A 41 -0.53 -15.52 4.86
CA ARG A 41 -0.78 -16.62 5.82
C ARG A 41 -1.56 -16.19 7.07
N GLN A 42 -1.80 -14.91 7.26
CA GLN A 42 -2.64 -14.40 8.36
C GLN A 42 -4.13 -14.37 8.00
N ILE A 43 -4.47 -14.65 6.74
CA ILE A 43 -5.85 -14.75 6.29
C ILE A 43 -6.50 -15.99 6.92
N LEU A 44 -7.63 -15.77 7.59
CA LEU A 44 -8.36 -16.85 8.22
C LEU A 44 -9.06 -17.74 7.18
N PRO A 45 -9.23 -19.06 7.48
CA PRO A 45 -10.00 -19.95 6.62
C PRO A 45 -11.40 -19.39 6.32
N GLY A 46 -11.79 -19.38 5.04
CA GLY A 46 -13.07 -18.80 4.59
C GLY A 46 -13.01 -17.30 4.26
N GLY A 47 -11.90 -16.61 4.52
CA GLY A 47 -11.67 -15.24 4.06
C GLY A 47 -11.51 -15.16 2.54
N ASN A 48 -11.86 -14.02 1.96
CA ASN A 48 -11.60 -13.74 0.55
C ASN A 48 -10.13 -13.32 0.38
N TRP A 49 -9.30 -14.28 -0.03
CA TRP A 49 -7.85 -14.13 -0.13
C TRP A 49 -7.41 -12.89 -0.92
N SER A 50 -7.92 -12.70 -2.14
CA SER A 50 -7.53 -11.55 -2.98
C SER A 50 -7.95 -10.21 -2.35
N ARG A 51 -9.16 -10.15 -1.77
CA ARG A 51 -9.67 -8.93 -1.15
C ARG A 51 -8.89 -8.52 0.11
N GLU A 52 -8.50 -9.49 0.92
CA GLU A 52 -7.70 -9.24 2.13
C GLU A 52 -6.30 -8.72 1.76
N ILE A 53 -5.66 -9.34 0.77
CA ILE A 53 -4.36 -8.87 0.26
C ILE A 53 -4.47 -7.44 -0.27
N ASP A 54 -5.45 -7.18 -1.15
CA ASP A 54 -5.66 -5.85 -1.73
C ASP A 54 -5.88 -4.81 -0.62
N ALA A 55 -6.70 -5.13 0.40
CA ALA A 55 -6.97 -4.21 1.50
C ALA A 55 -5.71 -3.86 2.31
N HIS A 56 -4.91 -4.86 2.68
CA HIS A 56 -3.66 -4.64 3.43
C HIS A 56 -2.58 -3.97 2.59
N LEU A 57 -2.48 -4.31 1.30
CA LEU A 57 -1.60 -3.63 0.37
C LEU A 57 -1.93 -2.13 0.26
N GLU A 58 -3.23 -1.77 0.21
CA GLU A 58 -3.68 -0.37 0.14
C GLU A 58 -3.48 0.40 1.46
N GLN A 59 -3.56 -0.25 2.60
CA GLN A 59 -3.42 0.40 3.92
C GLN A 59 -1.96 0.55 4.34
N SER A 60 -1.09 -0.34 3.87
CA SER A 60 0.30 -0.36 4.31
C SER A 60 1.10 0.83 3.79
N ARG A 61 1.88 1.45 4.69
CA ARG A 61 2.80 2.55 4.36
C ARG A 61 4.21 2.07 4.00
N LEU A 62 4.52 0.84 4.30
CA LEU A 62 5.78 0.18 3.95
C LEU A 62 5.48 -1.18 3.33
N ILE A 63 6.03 -1.44 2.15
CA ILE A 63 5.84 -2.67 1.40
C ILE A 63 7.21 -3.28 1.17
N LEU A 64 7.40 -4.50 1.65
CA LEU A 64 8.63 -5.29 1.47
C LEU A 64 8.38 -6.33 0.39
N LEU A 65 9.22 -6.33 -0.65
CA LEU A 65 9.21 -7.35 -1.71
C LEU A 65 10.36 -8.32 -1.45
N LEU A 66 10.07 -9.58 -1.12
CA LEU A 66 11.07 -10.63 -0.96
C LEU A 66 11.40 -11.22 -2.33
N VAL A 67 12.43 -10.66 -2.94
CA VAL A 67 12.77 -10.92 -4.34
C VAL A 67 13.58 -12.20 -4.47
N SER A 68 13.07 -13.12 -5.28
CA SER A 68 13.67 -14.43 -5.61
C SER A 68 13.26 -14.85 -7.02
N PRO A 69 13.83 -15.93 -7.59
CA PRO A 69 13.37 -16.47 -8.86
C PRO A 69 11.88 -16.84 -8.84
N ASP A 70 11.38 -17.42 -7.74
CA ASP A 70 9.98 -17.82 -7.62
C ASP A 70 9.06 -16.60 -7.50
N PHE A 71 9.51 -15.54 -6.81
CA PHE A 71 8.79 -14.26 -6.77
C PHE A 71 8.64 -13.65 -8.16
N LEU A 72 9.72 -13.63 -8.96
CA LEU A 72 9.68 -13.10 -10.32
C LEU A 72 8.86 -13.97 -11.28
N ALA A 73 8.79 -15.27 -11.04
CA ALA A 73 8.01 -16.22 -11.83
C ALA A 73 6.52 -16.23 -11.45
N SER A 74 6.15 -15.67 -10.31
CA SER A 74 4.77 -15.63 -9.84
C SER A 74 4.00 -14.50 -10.51
N ASP A 75 3.03 -14.84 -11.38
CA ASP A 75 2.14 -13.84 -12.00
C ASP A 75 1.42 -12.99 -10.97
N TYR A 76 1.05 -13.59 -9.82
CA TYR A 76 0.33 -12.88 -8.77
C TYR A 76 1.22 -11.86 -8.04
N CYS A 77 2.38 -12.30 -7.55
CA CYS A 77 3.32 -11.43 -6.84
C CYS A 77 3.85 -10.31 -7.77
N TYR A 78 4.22 -10.67 -8.99
CA TYR A 78 4.82 -9.73 -9.95
C TYR A 78 3.78 -8.81 -10.58
N GLU A 79 2.70 -9.37 -11.16
CA GLU A 79 1.75 -8.58 -11.95
C GLU A 79 0.77 -7.77 -11.09
N LYS A 80 0.33 -8.29 -9.95
CA LYS A 80 -0.64 -7.59 -9.10
C LYS A 80 0.00 -6.83 -7.95
N GLU A 81 0.66 -7.53 -7.04
CA GLU A 81 1.15 -6.90 -5.81
C GLU A 81 2.28 -5.93 -6.08
N MET A 82 3.29 -6.34 -6.86
CA MET A 82 4.45 -5.50 -7.14
C MET A 82 4.07 -4.26 -7.96
N LYS A 83 3.33 -4.41 -9.06
CA LYS A 83 2.91 -3.26 -9.88
C LYS A 83 2.06 -2.27 -9.08
N ARG A 84 1.13 -2.77 -8.27
CA ARG A 84 0.32 -1.91 -7.40
C ARG A 84 1.17 -1.22 -6.33
N ALA A 85 2.10 -1.94 -5.73
CA ALA A 85 3.05 -1.38 -4.77
C ALA A 85 3.88 -0.24 -5.38
N LEU A 86 4.42 -0.45 -6.60
CA LEU A 86 5.19 0.58 -7.31
C LEU A 86 4.36 1.82 -7.63
N ALA A 87 3.13 1.66 -8.11
CA ALA A 87 2.22 2.78 -8.36
C ALA A 87 1.99 3.61 -7.08
N ARG A 88 1.81 2.97 -5.92
CA ARG A 88 1.69 3.65 -4.62
C ARG A 88 3.01 4.31 -4.18
N HIS A 89 4.15 3.71 -4.53
CA HIS A 89 5.46 4.30 -4.27
C HIS A 89 5.65 5.61 -5.04
N GLU A 90 5.32 5.61 -6.34
CA GLU A 90 5.37 6.79 -7.21
C GLU A 90 4.42 7.91 -6.73
N ALA A 91 3.21 7.52 -6.30
CA ALA A 91 2.25 8.42 -5.68
C ALA A 91 2.66 8.92 -4.28
N LYS A 92 3.78 8.43 -3.70
CA LYS A 92 4.27 8.73 -2.34
C LYS A 92 3.30 8.33 -1.23
N GLU A 93 2.38 7.40 -1.50
CA GLU A 93 1.43 6.84 -0.54
C GLU A 93 2.06 5.75 0.32
N ALA A 94 3.01 5.00 -0.25
CA ALA A 94 3.77 3.96 0.42
C ALA A 94 5.25 3.99 0.02
N ARG A 95 6.11 3.36 0.83
CA ARG A 95 7.50 3.07 0.47
C ARG A 95 7.63 1.60 0.11
N VAL A 96 8.19 1.32 -1.07
CA VAL A 96 8.54 -0.03 -1.50
C VAL A 96 10.02 -0.26 -1.26
N VAL A 97 10.36 -1.41 -0.67
CA VAL A 97 11.74 -1.83 -0.41
C VAL A 97 11.93 -3.25 -0.92
N PRO A 98 12.67 -3.44 -2.03
CA PRO A 98 13.06 -4.75 -2.48
C PRO A 98 14.10 -5.35 -1.52
N ILE A 99 13.90 -6.61 -1.11
CA ILE A 99 14.85 -7.40 -0.31
C ILE A 99 15.27 -8.59 -1.16
N ILE A 100 16.52 -8.61 -1.61
CA ILE A 100 17.01 -9.68 -2.46
C ILE A 100 17.31 -10.90 -1.58
N VAL A 101 16.40 -11.86 -1.59
CA VAL A 101 16.54 -13.03 -0.72
C VAL A 101 17.31 -14.17 -1.36
N ARG A 102 17.14 -14.37 -2.67
CA ARG A 102 17.84 -15.40 -3.46
C ARG A 102 18.38 -14.80 -4.76
N PRO A 103 19.47 -15.37 -5.34
CA PRO A 103 20.00 -14.92 -6.63
C PRO A 103 18.92 -15.02 -7.73
N CYS A 104 18.69 -13.92 -8.45
CA CYS A 104 17.76 -13.83 -9.57
C CYS A 104 18.10 -12.61 -10.44
N ASP A 105 17.53 -12.50 -11.62
CA ASP A 105 17.73 -11.40 -12.56
C ASP A 105 16.79 -10.21 -12.23
N TRP A 106 16.96 -9.63 -11.05
CA TRP A 106 16.12 -8.53 -10.56
C TRP A 106 16.51 -7.18 -11.17
N GLU A 107 17.73 -7.04 -11.69
CA GLU A 107 18.26 -5.80 -12.26
C GLU A 107 17.52 -5.35 -13.53
N THR A 108 16.77 -6.26 -14.15
CA THR A 108 15.96 -5.98 -15.35
C THR A 108 14.51 -5.64 -15.04
N THR A 109 14.12 -5.61 -13.76
CA THR A 109 12.74 -5.38 -13.32
C THR A 109 12.40 -3.90 -13.15
N ASP A 110 11.10 -3.58 -13.12
CA ASP A 110 10.58 -2.21 -12.92
C ASP A 110 11.04 -1.58 -11.60
N PHE A 111 11.34 -2.39 -10.58
CA PHE A 111 11.83 -1.92 -9.28
C PHE A 111 13.35 -1.83 -9.15
N ALA A 112 14.11 -2.16 -10.20
CA ALA A 112 15.57 -2.09 -10.18
C ALA A 112 16.13 -0.67 -9.90
N VAL A 113 15.32 0.35 -10.14
CA VAL A 113 15.65 1.75 -9.83
C VAL A 113 15.59 2.06 -8.33
N LEU A 114 14.98 1.18 -7.53
CA LEU A 114 14.85 1.37 -6.09
C LEU A 114 16.08 0.86 -5.35
N GLN A 115 16.44 1.56 -4.26
CA GLN A 115 17.48 1.06 -3.35
C GLN A 115 17.00 -0.24 -2.69
N CYS A 116 17.66 -1.34 -3.01
CA CYS A 116 17.38 -2.65 -2.43
C CYS A 116 18.14 -2.92 -1.13
N LEU A 117 17.72 -3.95 -0.43
CA LEU A 117 18.41 -4.51 0.75
C LEU A 117 18.69 -6.01 0.50
N PRO A 118 19.72 -6.61 1.13
CA PRO A 118 20.83 -5.94 1.83
C PRO A 118 21.60 -4.98 0.94
N GLN A 119 22.53 -4.23 1.54
CA GLN A 119 23.38 -3.31 0.79
C GLN A 119 23.99 -3.99 -0.44
N ASP A 120 24.12 -3.22 -1.54
CA ASP A 120 24.65 -3.65 -2.84
C ASP A 120 23.85 -4.79 -3.51
N GLY A 121 22.62 -5.08 -3.07
CA GLY A 121 21.78 -6.12 -3.66
C GLY A 121 22.32 -7.54 -3.50
N LYS A 122 23.27 -7.78 -2.59
CA LYS A 122 23.79 -9.13 -2.36
C LYS A 122 22.71 -10.04 -1.75
N PRO A 123 22.29 -11.10 -2.45
CA PRO A 123 21.23 -11.98 -1.96
C PRO A 123 21.52 -12.55 -0.56
N ILE A 124 20.50 -12.60 0.32
CA ILE A 124 20.61 -13.12 1.70
C ILE A 124 21.26 -14.50 1.72
N THR A 125 20.87 -15.37 0.79
CA THR A 125 21.36 -16.76 0.74
C THR A 125 22.84 -16.91 0.35
N LEU A 126 23.45 -15.85 -0.19
CA LEU A 126 24.87 -15.83 -0.57
C LEU A 126 25.79 -15.25 0.52
N TRP A 127 25.23 -14.87 1.67
CA TRP A 127 26.05 -14.46 2.80
C TRP A 127 26.54 -15.69 3.57
N GLU A 128 27.79 -15.69 3.97
CA GLU A 128 28.37 -16.75 4.82
C GLU A 128 27.59 -16.87 6.14
N ASN A 129 27.22 -15.72 6.69
CA ASN A 129 26.35 -15.62 7.86
C ASN A 129 25.09 -14.84 7.51
N ARG A 130 23.97 -15.55 7.41
CA ARG A 130 22.66 -14.95 7.08
C ARG A 130 22.15 -13.97 8.12
N ASP A 131 22.52 -14.14 9.40
CA ASP A 131 22.11 -13.21 10.45
C ASP A 131 22.74 -11.83 10.25
N LEU A 132 23.95 -11.76 9.68
CA LEU A 132 24.56 -10.48 9.30
C LEU A 132 23.80 -9.81 8.15
N ALA A 133 23.35 -10.56 7.15
CA ALA A 133 22.52 -10.05 6.07
C ALA A 133 21.18 -9.50 6.61
N TRP A 134 20.49 -10.24 7.45
CA TRP A 134 19.24 -9.78 8.08
C TRP A 134 19.45 -8.59 9.03
N LYS A 135 20.60 -8.54 9.73
CA LYS A 135 20.97 -7.37 10.52
C LYS A 135 21.12 -6.13 9.63
N ASP A 136 21.73 -6.25 8.46
CA ASP A 136 21.85 -5.15 7.50
C ASP A 136 20.46 -4.70 7.01
N VAL A 137 19.60 -5.64 6.63
CA VAL A 137 18.20 -5.36 6.26
C VAL A 137 17.49 -4.58 7.40
N THR A 138 17.59 -5.07 8.62
CA THR A 138 16.93 -4.43 9.79
C THR A 138 17.48 -3.02 10.03
N ALA A 139 18.79 -2.81 9.87
CA ALA A 139 19.40 -1.50 10.00
C ALA A 139 18.92 -0.52 8.90
N GLY A 140 18.79 -0.99 7.67
CA GLY A 140 18.23 -0.22 6.56
C GLY A 140 16.77 0.18 6.83
N LEU A 141 15.95 -0.77 7.25
CA LEU A 141 14.55 -0.52 7.61
C LEU A 141 14.42 0.44 8.80
N ARG A 142 15.28 0.36 9.81
CA ARG A 142 15.28 1.29 10.95
C ARG A 142 15.53 2.73 10.50
N ARG A 143 16.48 2.94 9.59
CA ARG A 143 16.76 4.28 9.01
C ARG A 143 15.54 4.81 8.25
N LEU A 144 14.92 3.97 7.42
CA LEU A 144 13.73 4.33 6.68
C LEU A 144 12.54 4.67 7.59
N LEU A 145 12.33 3.89 8.66
CA LEU A 145 11.25 4.14 9.61
C LEU A 145 11.44 5.47 10.35
N ALA A 146 12.67 5.84 10.70
CA ALA A 146 12.96 7.14 11.29
C ALA A 146 12.59 8.28 10.32
N ASP A 147 12.93 8.16 9.04
CA ASP A 147 12.56 9.12 8.00
C ASP A 147 11.03 9.23 7.84
N LEU A 148 10.33 8.12 7.74
CA LEU A 148 8.86 8.09 7.62
C LEU A 148 8.15 8.69 8.84
N GLN A 149 8.71 8.52 10.05
CA GLN A 149 8.18 9.11 11.28
C GLN A 149 8.39 10.63 11.32
N LEU A 150 9.55 11.11 10.89
CA LEU A 150 9.84 12.55 10.78
C LEU A 150 8.90 13.23 9.78
N LEU A 151 8.65 12.61 8.62
CA LEU A 151 7.71 13.12 7.62
C LEU A 151 6.27 13.18 8.17
N SER A 152 5.88 12.20 9.00
CA SER A 152 4.54 12.20 9.64
C SER A 152 4.42 13.26 10.73
N ALA A 153 5.50 13.57 11.43
CA ALA A 153 5.52 14.60 12.47
C ALA A 153 5.59 16.03 11.90
N SER A 154 6.14 16.18 10.70
CA SER A 154 6.24 17.46 9.99
C SER A 154 5.04 17.78 9.11
N ALA A 155 4.13 16.82 8.87
CA ALA A 155 2.83 17.13 8.29
C ALA A 155 2.10 18.08 9.23
N PRO A 156 1.69 19.30 8.81
CA PRO A 156 0.92 20.18 9.66
C PRO A 156 -0.30 19.40 10.11
N ALA A 157 -0.49 19.29 11.44
CA ALA A 157 -1.75 18.79 11.97
C ALA A 157 -2.86 19.54 11.23
N PRO A 158 -3.94 18.88 10.77
CA PRO A 158 -5.06 19.61 10.23
C PRO A 158 -5.41 20.65 11.29
N SER A 159 -5.16 21.90 10.96
CA SER A 159 -5.41 23.00 11.89
C SER A 159 -6.88 22.91 12.25
N SER A 160 -7.16 22.52 13.49
CA SER A 160 -8.50 22.59 14.08
C SER A 160 -8.98 24.04 14.26
N ASP A 161 -8.21 25.00 13.79
CA ASP A 161 -8.60 26.36 13.51
C ASP A 161 -9.19 26.46 12.09
N VAL A 162 -10.25 25.71 11.81
CA VAL A 162 -11.27 26.20 10.91
C VAL A 162 -11.99 27.28 11.72
N PRO A 163 -11.78 28.58 11.42
CA PRO A 163 -12.52 29.62 12.12
C PRO A 163 -14.01 29.30 11.93
N ALA A 164 -14.76 29.32 13.03
CA ALA A 164 -16.21 29.04 13.06
C ALA A 164 -17.05 30.04 12.21
N PHE A 165 -16.44 30.67 11.21
CA PHE A 165 -17.02 31.65 10.31
C PHE A 165 -16.89 31.26 8.85
N TRP A 166 -17.28 30.02 8.52
CA TRP A 166 -17.64 29.67 7.14
C TRP A 166 -19.13 29.95 6.90
N ASN A 167 -19.58 31.10 7.37
CA ASN A 167 -20.84 31.68 6.95
C ASN A 167 -20.50 32.80 5.95
N ILE A 168 -19.91 32.44 4.82
CA ILE A 168 -19.92 33.32 3.66
C ILE A 168 -21.32 33.18 3.08
N PRO A 169 -22.16 34.22 3.15
CA PRO A 169 -23.43 34.21 2.45
C PRO A 169 -23.06 34.23 0.95
N TYR A 170 -23.03 33.06 0.34
CA TYR A 170 -23.03 32.97 -1.12
C TYR A 170 -24.34 33.60 -1.57
N PRO A 171 -24.31 34.66 -2.37
CA PRO A 171 -25.53 35.13 -3.00
C PRO A 171 -26.12 33.97 -3.80
N PRO A 172 -27.44 33.71 -3.73
CA PRO A 172 -28.05 32.60 -4.44
C PRO A 172 -27.69 32.72 -5.91
N ASN A 173 -27.07 31.68 -6.46
CA ASN A 173 -26.69 31.64 -7.86
C ASN A 173 -28.00 31.63 -8.70
N PRO A 174 -28.33 32.68 -9.45
CA PRO A 174 -29.58 32.75 -10.19
C PRO A 174 -29.69 31.72 -11.33
N PHE A 175 -28.62 30.97 -11.59
CA PHE A 175 -28.57 29.87 -12.56
C PHE A 175 -28.68 28.48 -11.93
N PHE A 176 -28.90 28.37 -10.61
CA PHE A 176 -29.19 27.09 -9.95
C PHE A 176 -30.70 26.82 -10.14
N LEU A 177 -31.05 26.29 -11.32
CA LEU A 177 -32.39 25.79 -11.59
C LEU A 177 -32.64 24.58 -10.68
N ASP A 178 -33.79 24.63 -10.01
CA ASP A 178 -34.34 23.70 -9.04
C ASP A 178 -34.18 22.23 -9.50
N ARG A 179 -33.16 21.55 -8.99
CA ARG A 179 -32.94 20.13 -9.27
C ARG A 179 -33.94 19.23 -8.55
N ASP A 180 -34.65 19.77 -7.60
CA ASP A 180 -35.63 18.99 -6.82
C ASP A 180 -36.81 18.55 -7.70
N GLU A 181 -37.23 19.34 -8.65
CA GLU A 181 -38.29 19.01 -9.62
C GLU A 181 -37.84 17.91 -10.60
N LEU A 182 -36.59 17.95 -11.04
CA LEU A 182 -35.99 16.94 -11.93
C LEU A 182 -35.80 15.59 -11.20
N ILE A 183 -35.43 15.63 -9.93
CA ILE A 183 -35.27 14.42 -9.09
C ILE A 183 -36.62 13.79 -8.83
N LEU A 184 -37.64 14.59 -8.56
CA LEU A 184 -39.02 14.10 -8.38
C LEU A 184 -39.60 13.53 -9.67
N GLN A 185 -39.33 14.13 -10.83
CA GLN A 185 -39.74 13.59 -12.13
C GLN A 185 -39.05 12.25 -12.44
N LEU A 186 -37.75 12.14 -12.20
CA LEU A 186 -37.00 10.89 -12.36
C LEU A 186 -37.48 9.80 -11.40
N HIS A 187 -37.78 10.15 -10.17
CA HIS A 187 -38.30 9.20 -9.18
C HIS A 187 -39.68 8.65 -9.58
N ASN A 188 -40.57 9.51 -10.06
CA ASN A 188 -41.89 9.12 -10.56
C ASN A 188 -41.84 8.31 -11.85
N GLN A 189 -40.88 8.59 -12.76
CA GLN A 189 -40.69 7.77 -13.97
C GLN A 189 -40.12 6.38 -13.66
N LEU A 190 -39.23 6.26 -12.68
CA LEU A 190 -38.69 4.96 -12.24
C LEU A 190 -39.76 4.09 -11.56
N GLN A 191 -40.72 4.70 -10.86
CA GLN A 191 -41.83 3.96 -10.26
C GLN A 191 -42.93 3.58 -11.25
N SER A 192 -43.07 4.29 -12.37
CA SER A 192 -44.12 4.03 -13.38
C SER A 192 -43.71 3.05 -14.49
N GLY A 193 -42.45 2.59 -14.53
CA GLY A 193 -42.00 1.50 -15.42
C GLY A 193 -42.08 1.79 -16.93
N GLN A 194 -42.20 3.04 -17.38
CA GLN A 194 -42.23 3.38 -18.81
C GLN A 194 -40.85 3.83 -19.31
N PRO A 195 -40.35 3.23 -20.41
CA PRO A 195 -39.11 3.66 -21.03
C PRO A 195 -39.27 5.01 -21.72
N ALA A 196 -38.32 5.92 -21.53
CA ALA A 196 -38.27 7.23 -22.18
C ALA A 196 -38.03 7.07 -23.67
N ALA A 197 -38.96 7.59 -24.51
CA ALA A 197 -38.81 7.71 -25.96
C ALA A 197 -37.88 8.88 -26.29
N PRO A 198 -36.97 8.76 -27.29
CA PRO A 198 -36.13 9.86 -27.72
C PRO A 198 -36.98 10.86 -28.52
N LYS A 199 -36.90 12.14 -28.15
CA LYS A 199 -37.42 13.23 -29.00
C LYS A 199 -36.45 13.47 -30.15
N THR A 200 -36.91 13.22 -31.36
CA THR A 200 -36.34 13.70 -32.62
C THR A 200 -36.86 15.10 -32.86
N ASP A 201 -36.00 16.08 -32.88
CA ASP A 201 -36.27 17.41 -33.42
C ASP A 201 -36.01 17.40 -34.92
N SER A 202 -37.03 17.86 -35.68
CA SER A 202 -36.93 18.26 -37.08
C SER A 202 -36.57 19.71 -37.17
#